data_126a4fc73dc1866781998491ad6e7e00
#
_entry.id   126a4fc73dc1866781998491ad6e7e00
#
_cell.length_a   1.000
_cell.length_b   1.000
_cell.length_c   1.000
_cell.angle_alpha   90.00
_cell.angle_beta   90.00
_cell.angle_gamma   90.00
#
_symmetry.space_group_name_H-M   'P 1'
#
loop_
_entity.id
_entity.type
_entity.pdbx_description
1 polymer ?
#
loop_
_entity_poly.entity_id
_entity_poly.type
_entity_poly.pdbx_seq_one_letter_code
_entity_poly.pdbx_strand_id
1 'polypeptide(L)'
;MYKLEVPKVLKKGDTIALISISGGRAGDKDMLYRYEIGKERLEKIWGVHVITTPNALAGSKFLYEHPEARAEDIMWAMRNKEIKGIICMMGGDDSYRVFPYIDLNIIKNNPKVFMGYSDITSWMAVFAKAGIRAYYGPNLLTPIAQPVTLDNYTKEAITKCLFSTEMIGDISACSEYTKIEWRNVDKNEIKWVNNIGYRLVQGNGIV
;
A
#
# COMPACT_ATOMS: atom_id res chain seq x y z
N MET A 1 0.44 23.33 14.78
CA MET A 1 0.80 22.07 14.11
C MET A 1 -0.26 21.03 14.47
N TYR A 2 -1.00 20.51 13.51
CA TYR A 2 -1.99 19.46 13.78
C TYR A 2 -1.25 18.18 14.20
N LYS A 3 -1.53 17.69 15.41
CA LYS A 3 -0.98 16.43 15.90
C LYS A 3 -1.84 15.30 15.34
N LEU A 4 -1.33 14.57 14.35
CA LEU A 4 -2.00 13.38 13.83
C LEU A 4 -1.81 12.21 14.81
N GLU A 5 -2.86 11.43 15.01
CA GLU A 5 -2.77 10.16 15.72
C GLU A 5 -1.96 9.17 14.90
N VAL A 6 -0.96 8.55 15.54
CA VAL A 6 -0.14 7.51 14.92
C VAL A 6 -0.78 6.17 15.17
N PRO A 7 -1.22 5.43 14.14
CA PRO A 7 -1.73 4.08 14.32
C PRO A 7 -0.72 3.17 15.01
N LYS A 8 -1.20 2.18 15.74
CA LYS A 8 -0.33 1.16 16.32
C LYS A 8 0.43 0.44 15.23
N VAL A 9 1.72 0.19 15.44
CA VAL A 9 2.54 -0.60 14.52
C VAL A 9 2.00 -2.01 14.39
N LEU A 10 2.18 -2.59 13.20
CA LEU A 10 1.81 -3.98 12.92
C LEU A 10 2.79 -4.94 13.61
N LYS A 11 2.31 -6.14 13.89
CA LYS A 11 3.09 -7.23 14.45
C LYS A 11 2.70 -8.56 13.81
N LYS A 12 3.53 -9.56 13.98
CA LYS A 12 3.23 -10.94 13.57
C LYS A 12 1.90 -11.39 14.17
N GLY A 13 1.06 -11.99 13.34
CA GLY A 13 -0.29 -12.44 13.68
C GLY A 13 -1.39 -11.38 13.51
N ASP A 14 -1.05 -10.11 13.25
CA ASP A 14 -2.06 -9.11 12.92
C ASP A 14 -2.71 -9.40 11.57
N THR A 15 -3.98 -9.04 11.43
CA THR A 15 -4.71 -9.10 10.16
C THR A 15 -4.57 -7.79 9.42
N ILE A 16 -4.18 -7.85 8.14
CA ILE A 16 -4.18 -6.72 7.21
C ILE A 16 -5.14 -6.97 6.05
N ALA A 17 -5.78 -5.91 5.58
CA ALA A 17 -6.65 -5.95 4.41
C ALA A 17 -5.94 -5.42 3.16
N LEU A 18 -6.10 -6.11 2.04
CA LEU A 18 -5.74 -5.63 0.72
C LEU A 18 -6.95 -4.97 0.06
N ILE A 19 -6.76 -3.77 -0.51
CA ILE A 19 -7.85 -2.98 -1.08
C ILE A 19 -7.47 -2.39 -2.45
N SER A 20 -8.44 -2.37 -3.36
CA SER A 20 -8.36 -1.66 -4.65
C SER A 20 -9.22 -0.39 -4.59
N ILE A 21 -8.66 0.68 -3.98
CA ILE A 21 -9.38 1.94 -3.77
C ILE A 21 -9.21 2.92 -4.95
N SER A 22 -8.33 2.58 -5.89
CA SER A 22 -8.06 3.28 -7.14
C SER A 22 -8.15 2.29 -8.30
N GLY A 23 -7.10 2.06 -9.09
CA GLY A 23 -7.11 1.09 -10.17
C GLY A 23 -7.41 -0.34 -9.70
N GLY A 24 -8.34 -1.01 -10.37
CA GLY A 24 -8.79 -2.36 -10.02
C GLY A 24 -8.00 -3.51 -10.66
N ARG A 25 -6.79 -3.24 -11.15
CA ARG A 25 -5.98 -4.20 -11.91
C ARG A 25 -5.64 -5.50 -11.19
N ALA A 26 -5.68 -5.51 -9.86
CA ALA A 26 -5.42 -6.73 -9.09
C ALA A 26 -6.37 -7.89 -9.43
N GLY A 27 -7.60 -7.57 -9.84
CA GLY A 27 -8.60 -8.54 -10.29
C GLY A 27 -8.53 -8.91 -11.77
N ASP A 28 -7.71 -8.23 -12.56
CA ASP A 28 -7.56 -8.52 -13.97
C ASP A 28 -6.70 -9.78 -14.17
N LYS A 29 -7.07 -10.63 -15.14
CA LYS A 29 -6.44 -11.95 -15.36
C LYS A 29 -4.92 -11.90 -15.53
N ASP A 30 -4.42 -10.85 -16.16
CA ASP A 30 -2.98 -10.63 -16.40
C ASP A 30 -2.21 -10.19 -15.15
N MET A 31 -2.91 -9.79 -14.07
CA MET A 31 -2.31 -9.27 -12.83
C MET A 31 -2.56 -10.14 -11.59
N LEU A 32 -3.46 -11.11 -11.66
CA LEU A 32 -3.79 -11.99 -10.52
C LEU A 32 -2.54 -12.67 -9.92
N TYR A 33 -1.58 -13.06 -10.77
CA TYR A 33 -0.33 -13.67 -10.28
C TYR A 33 0.47 -12.73 -9.37
N ARG A 34 0.43 -11.41 -9.61
CA ARG A 34 1.08 -10.44 -8.73
C ARG A 34 0.35 -10.29 -7.42
N TYR A 35 -0.97 -10.30 -7.44
CA TYR A 35 -1.76 -10.32 -6.21
C TYR A 35 -1.35 -11.51 -5.35
N GLU A 36 -1.27 -12.73 -5.91
CA GLU A 36 -0.87 -13.92 -5.17
C GLU A 36 0.56 -13.82 -4.62
N ILE A 37 1.53 -13.37 -5.44
CA ILE A 37 2.91 -13.15 -4.98
C ILE A 37 2.96 -12.13 -3.84
N GLY A 38 2.26 -11.00 -3.98
CA GLY A 38 2.27 -9.95 -2.96
C GLY A 38 1.65 -10.42 -1.65
N LYS A 39 0.50 -11.10 -1.71
CA LYS A 39 -0.16 -11.70 -0.55
C LYS A 39 0.75 -12.68 0.17
N GLU A 40 1.30 -13.65 -0.57
CA GLU A 40 2.20 -14.65 -0.01
C GLU A 40 3.43 -14.03 0.68
N ARG A 41 4.00 -12.96 0.08
CA ARG A 41 5.14 -12.26 0.68
C ARG A 41 4.79 -11.55 1.97
N LEU A 42 3.65 -10.88 2.02
CA LEU A 42 3.20 -10.25 3.26
C LEU A 42 3.05 -11.28 4.38
N GLU A 43 2.45 -12.43 4.07
CA GLU A 43 2.27 -13.52 5.03
C GLU A 43 3.60 -14.15 5.45
N LYS A 44 4.48 -14.48 4.49
CA LYS A 44 5.74 -15.18 4.78
C LYS A 44 6.81 -14.28 5.42
N ILE A 45 6.93 -13.03 4.97
CA ILE A 45 8.01 -12.13 5.42
C ILE A 45 7.68 -11.50 6.77
N TRP A 46 6.44 -11.01 6.95
CA TRP A 46 6.05 -10.31 8.18
C TRP A 46 5.14 -11.13 9.09
N GLY A 47 4.71 -12.30 8.66
CA GLY A 47 3.89 -13.21 9.45
C GLY A 47 2.50 -12.67 9.80
N VAL A 48 1.96 -11.78 8.97
CA VAL A 48 0.61 -11.24 9.11
C VAL A 48 -0.42 -12.16 8.44
N HIS A 49 -1.68 -12.04 8.84
CA HIS A 49 -2.80 -12.66 8.13
C HIS A 49 -3.34 -11.68 7.09
N VAL A 50 -3.41 -12.11 5.83
CA VAL A 50 -3.84 -11.25 4.74
C VAL A 50 -5.24 -11.62 4.28
N ILE A 51 -6.15 -10.66 4.36
CA ILE A 51 -7.50 -10.76 3.79
C ILE A 51 -7.67 -9.75 2.66
N THR A 52 -8.61 -10.00 1.79
CA THR A 52 -8.93 -9.11 0.67
C THR A 52 -10.32 -8.53 0.89
N THR A 53 -10.48 -7.23 0.65
CA THR A 53 -11.81 -6.61 0.77
C THR A 53 -12.76 -7.18 -0.29
N PRO A 54 -14.08 -7.17 -0.03
CA PRO A 54 -15.05 -7.92 -0.84
C PRO A 54 -15.00 -7.65 -2.35
N ASN A 55 -14.82 -6.40 -2.76
CA ASN A 55 -14.84 -6.00 -4.16
C ASN A 55 -13.45 -5.85 -4.79
N ALA A 56 -12.38 -5.95 -4.01
CA ALA A 56 -11.03 -5.56 -4.46
C ALA A 56 -10.50 -6.33 -5.69
N LEU A 57 -11.01 -7.53 -5.95
CA LEU A 57 -10.65 -8.36 -7.11
C LEU A 57 -11.75 -8.39 -8.19
N ALA A 58 -12.71 -7.48 -8.16
CA ALA A 58 -13.78 -7.43 -9.16
C ALA A 58 -13.32 -6.97 -10.57
N GLY A 59 -12.05 -6.55 -10.68
CA GLY A 59 -11.44 -6.13 -11.93
C GLY A 59 -11.57 -4.64 -12.22
N SER A 60 -10.69 -4.15 -13.11
CA SER A 60 -10.54 -2.72 -13.37
C SER A 60 -11.80 -2.07 -13.91
N LYS A 61 -12.52 -2.74 -14.81
CA LYS A 61 -13.78 -2.21 -15.40
C LYS A 61 -14.84 -2.01 -14.33
N PHE A 62 -15.12 -3.05 -13.53
CA PHE A 62 -16.15 -2.98 -12.49
C PHE A 62 -15.84 -1.87 -11.49
N LEU A 63 -14.62 -1.82 -10.96
CA LEU A 63 -14.24 -0.84 -9.95
C LEU A 63 -14.20 0.59 -10.48
N TYR A 64 -13.93 0.78 -11.77
CA TYR A 64 -14.04 2.09 -12.41
C TYR A 64 -15.52 2.55 -12.50
N GLU A 65 -16.43 1.64 -12.87
CA GLU A 65 -17.86 1.93 -13.00
C GLU A 65 -18.55 2.09 -11.64
N HIS A 66 -18.00 1.49 -10.55
CA HIS A 66 -18.59 1.41 -9.22
C HIS A 66 -17.70 2.02 -8.11
N PRO A 67 -17.52 3.34 -8.04
CA PRO A 67 -16.76 3.97 -6.96
C PRO A 67 -17.39 3.75 -5.57
N GLU A 68 -18.72 3.53 -5.50
CA GLU A 68 -19.41 3.18 -4.26
C GLU A 68 -18.97 1.82 -3.70
N ALA A 69 -18.70 0.81 -4.54
CA ALA A 69 -18.19 -0.49 -4.11
C ALA A 69 -16.78 -0.37 -3.50
N ARG A 70 -15.94 0.53 -4.03
CA ARG A 70 -14.63 0.85 -3.44
C ARG A 70 -14.80 1.53 -2.07
N ALA A 71 -15.80 2.39 -1.93
CA ALA A 71 -16.12 3.03 -0.65
C ALA A 71 -16.64 2.02 0.37
N GLU A 72 -17.49 1.09 -0.02
CA GLU A 72 -17.94 -0.01 0.84
C GLU A 72 -16.75 -0.81 1.38
N ASP A 73 -15.78 -1.12 0.53
CA ASP A 73 -14.58 -1.85 0.89
C ASP A 73 -13.75 -1.13 1.96
N ILE A 74 -13.45 0.16 1.77
CA ILE A 74 -12.68 0.90 2.78
C ILE A 74 -13.48 1.08 4.07
N MET A 75 -14.78 1.35 3.99
CA MET A 75 -15.62 1.49 5.17
C MET A 75 -15.77 0.16 5.94
N TRP A 76 -15.87 -0.95 5.22
CA TRP A 76 -15.85 -2.30 5.81
C TRP A 76 -14.52 -2.57 6.52
N ALA A 77 -13.40 -2.32 5.84
CA ALA A 77 -12.07 -2.54 6.42
C ALA A 77 -11.83 -1.65 7.65
N MET A 78 -12.29 -0.40 7.62
CA MET A 78 -12.16 0.53 8.77
C MET A 78 -13.01 0.10 9.95
N ARG A 79 -14.23 -0.39 9.75
CA ARG A 79 -15.11 -0.86 10.85
C ARG A 79 -14.65 -2.17 11.48
N ASN A 80 -14.02 -3.05 10.70
CA ASN A 80 -13.64 -4.37 11.18
C ASN A 80 -12.47 -4.27 12.18
N LYS A 81 -12.74 -4.59 13.46
CA LYS A 81 -11.76 -4.47 14.56
C LYS A 81 -10.60 -5.46 14.49
N GLU A 82 -10.74 -6.55 13.75
CA GLU A 82 -9.66 -7.52 13.53
C GLU A 82 -8.58 -6.99 12.58
N ILE A 83 -8.95 -6.12 11.64
CA ILE A 83 -8.01 -5.51 10.71
C ILE A 83 -7.19 -4.43 11.44
N LYS A 84 -5.87 -4.55 11.40
CA LYS A 84 -4.91 -3.62 12.01
C LYS A 84 -4.23 -2.72 10.98
N GLY A 85 -4.19 -3.14 9.72
CA GLY A 85 -3.63 -2.37 8.61
C GLY A 85 -4.36 -2.60 7.30
N ILE A 86 -4.23 -1.62 6.42
CA ILE A 86 -4.80 -1.63 5.07
C ILE A 86 -3.67 -1.28 4.11
N ILE A 87 -3.43 -2.13 3.11
CA ILE A 87 -2.45 -1.90 2.06
C ILE A 87 -3.18 -1.80 0.71
N CYS A 88 -2.96 -0.71 0.00
CA CYS A 88 -3.53 -0.52 -1.32
C CYS A 88 -2.84 -1.44 -2.34
N MET A 89 -3.63 -2.06 -3.22
CA MET A 89 -3.08 -2.98 -4.22
C MET A 89 -2.39 -2.23 -5.35
N MET A 90 -2.94 -1.10 -5.78
CA MET A 90 -2.41 -0.31 -6.88
C MET A 90 -2.87 1.15 -6.78
N GLY A 91 -2.12 2.04 -7.41
CA GLY A 91 -2.57 3.39 -7.74
C GLY A 91 -3.48 3.41 -8.97
N GLY A 92 -3.67 4.58 -9.53
CA GLY A 92 -4.53 4.83 -10.69
C GLY A 92 -4.60 6.33 -10.94
N ASP A 93 -5.81 6.83 -11.22
CA ASP A 93 -6.04 8.25 -11.52
C ASP A 93 -7.43 8.75 -11.09
N ASP A 94 -8.21 7.92 -10.40
CA ASP A 94 -9.62 8.20 -10.13
C ASP A 94 -10.08 7.88 -8.69
N SER A 95 -9.16 7.70 -7.75
CA SER A 95 -9.50 7.33 -6.36
C SER A 95 -10.33 8.42 -5.64
N TYR A 96 -10.24 9.68 -6.09
CA TYR A 96 -11.04 10.79 -5.57
C TYR A 96 -12.55 10.58 -5.77
N ARG A 97 -12.98 9.79 -6.77
CA ARG A 97 -14.40 9.47 -7.03
C ARG A 97 -15.05 8.70 -5.89
N VAL A 98 -14.26 8.11 -5.01
CA VAL A 98 -14.73 7.38 -3.82
C VAL A 98 -15.14 8.33 -2.69
N PHE A 99 -14.59 9.56 -2.65
CA PHE A 99 -14.79 10.51 -1.55
C PHE A 99 -16.24 10.86 -1.21
N PRO A 100 -17.17 11.01 -2.17
CA PRO A 100 -18.57 11.29 -1.84
C PRO A 100 -19.28 10.19 -1.04
N TYR A 101 -18.76 8.98 -1.03
CA TYR A 101 -19.39 7.80 -0.44
C TYR A 101 -18.78 7.39 0.91
N ILE A 102 -17.78 8.12 1.44
CA ILE A 102 -17.12 7.78 2.70
C ILE A 102 -17.64 8.58 3.88
N ASP A 103 -17.57 7.97 5.07
CA ASP A 103 -17.80 8.65 6.34
C ASP A 103 -16.46 8.84 7.06
N LEU A 104 -16.02 10.09 7.15
CA LEU A 104 -14.77 10.46 7.85
C LEU A 104 -14.79 10.09 9.34
N ASN A 105 -15.95 10.04 9.98
CA ASN A 105 -16.03 9.66 11.40
C ASN A 105 -15.67 8.18 11.59
N ILE A 106 -15.98 7.32 10.62
CA ILE A 106 -15.58 5.91 10.65
C ILE A 106 -14.05 5.81 10.60
N ILE A 107 -13.40 6.57 9.72
CA ILE A 107 -11.95 6.62 9.64
C ILE A 107 -11.38 7.13 10.96
N LYS A 108 -11.84 8.29 11.43
CA LYS A 108 -11.38 8.95 12.65
C LYS A 108 -11.46 8.04 13.89
N ASN A 109 -12.55 7.28 14.02
CA ASN A 109 -12.79 6.45 15.21
C ASN A 109 -12.15 5.05 15.13
N ASN A 110 -11.43 4.74 14.05
CA ASN A 110 -10.80 3.44 13.85
C ASN A 110 -9.36 3.60 13.29
N PRO A 111 -8.44 4.22 14.03
CA PRO A 111 -7.09 4.46 13.54
C PRO A 111 -6.39 3.13 13.22
N LYS A 112 -5.94 2.99 11.98
CA LYS A 112 -5.25 1.81 11.45
C LYS A 112 -4.09 2.25 10.55
N VAL A 113 -3.09 1.39 10.39
CA VAL A 113 -2.08 1.55 9.34
C VAL A 113 -2.80 1.59 8.00
N PHE A 114 -2.53 2.63 7.22
CA PHE A 114 -2.97 2.75 5.83
C PHE A 114 -1.78 3.11 4.97
N MET A 115 -1.48 2.28 3.95
CA MET A 115 -0.31 2.47 3.09
C MET A 115 -0.67 2.35 1.61
N GLY A 116 -0.08 3.25 0.83
CA GLY A 116 -0.14 3.25 -0.63
C GLY A 116 0.60 4.45 -1.22
N TYR A 117 0.72 4.53 -2.53
CA TYR A 117 1.39 5.63 -3.22
C TYR A 117 0.70 5.96 -4.56
N SER A 118 1.25 6.94 -5.31
CA SER A 118 0.70 7.41 -6.58
C SER A 118 -0.67 8.07 -6.37
N ASP A 119 -1.74 7.68 -7.06
CA ASP A 119 -3.09 8.23 -6.88
C ASP A 119 -3.62 8.09 -5.45
N ILE A 120 -3.12 7.10 -4.69
CA ILE A 120 -3.45 6.94 -3.26
C ILE A 120 -2.98 8.15 -2.42
N THR A 121 -2.14 9.02 -2.96
CA THR A 121 -1.74 10.27 -2.29
C THR A 121 -2.94 11.12 -1.86
N SER A 122 -4.01 11.13 -2.66
CA SER A 122 -5.26 11.81 -2.34
C SER A 122 -5.89 11.32 -1.02
N TRP A 123 -5.70 10.04 -0.69
CA TRP A 123 -6.16 9.43 0.56
C TRP A 123 -5.31 9.83 1.77
N MET A 124 -4.04 10.21 1.58
CA MET A 124 -3.24 10.79 2.67
C MET A 124 -3.90 12.06 3.22
N ALA A 125 -4.50 12.88 2.34
CA ALA A 125 -5.24 14.06 2.77
C ALA A 125 -6.55 13.69 3.49
N VAL A 126 -7.25 12.62 3.08
CA VAL A 126 -8.45 12.11 3.76
C VAL A 126 -8.11 11.65 5.17
N PHE A 127 -7.06 10.85 5.33
CA PHE A 127 -6.61 10.37 6.65
C PHE A 127 -6.11 11.53 7.53
N ALA A 128 -5.36 12.47 6.98
CA ALA A 128 -4.92 13.67 7.70
C ALA A 128 -6.11 14.52 8.16
N LYS A 129 -7.15 14.69 7.33
CA LYS A 129 -8.40 15.37 7.70
C LYS A 129 -9.15 14.62 8.81
N ALA A 130 -9.08 13.29 8.83
CA ALA A 130 -9.61 12.47 9.91
C ALA A 130 -8.74 12.52 11.20
N GLY A 131 -7.56 13.16 11.14
CA GLY A 131 -6.64 13.28 12.26
C GLY A 131 -5.71 12.09 12.44
N ILE A 132 -5.54 11.22 11.43
CA ILE A 132 -4.75 10.00 11.49
C ILE A 132 -3.57 10.09 10.52
N ARG A 133 -2.41 9.58 10.93
CA ARG A 133 -1.24 9.42 10.07
C ARG A 133 -1.47 8.24 9.10
N ALA A 134 -1.20 8.48 7.82
CA ALA A 134 -1.10 7.44 6.78
C ALA A 134 0.34 7.35 6.27
N TYR A 135 0.66 6.29 5.56
CA TYR A 135 2.01 5.99 5.09
C TYR A 135 2.08 6.04 3.56
N TYR A 136 2.86 6.98 3.04
CA TYR A 136 3.19 7.00 1.62
C TYR A 136 4.26 5.95 1.35
N GLY A 137 3.87 4.82 0.77
CA GLY A 137 4.74 3.68 0.61
C GLY A 137 4.23 2.68 -0.43
N PRO A 138 4.94 1.56 -0.61
CA PRO A 138 4.67 0.61 -1.68
C PRO A 138 3.21 0.12 -1.72
N ASN A 139 2.66 0.05 -2.93
CA ASN A 139 1.45 -0.73 -3.20
C ASN A 139 1.79 -2.22 -3.34
N LEU A 140 0.77 -3.08 -3.23
CA LEU A 140 0.96 -4.53 -3.32
C LEU A 140 1.57 -4.96 -4.65
N LEU A 141 0.95 -4.56 -5.79
CA LEU A 141 1.34 -5.04 -7.12
C LEU A 141 2.71 -4.53 -7.56
N THR A 142 3.15 -3.40 -7.00
CA THR A 142 4.44 -2.76 -7.26
C THR A 142 4.86 -1.95 -6.02
N PRO A 143 6.00 -2.15 -5.42
CA PRO A 143 7.04 -3.18 -5.69
C PRO A 143 6.88 -4.47 -4.88
N ILE A 144 5.90 -4.60 -3.93
CA ILE A 144 5.83 -5.77 -3.03
C ILE A 144 5.73 -7.07 -3.85
N ALA A 145 4.91 -7.08 -4.89
CA ALA A 145 4.73 -8.23 -5.78
C ALA A 145 5.67 -8.21 -7.00
N GLN A 146 6.84 -7.58 -6.89
CA GLN A 146 7.83 -7.64 -7.95
C GLN A 146 8.17 -9.10 -8.28
N PRO A 147 8.21 -9.51 -9.56
CA PRO A 147 8.58 -10.88 -9.93
C PRO A 147 9.96 -11.27 -9.36
N VAL A 148 10.17 -12.57 -9.17
CA VAL A 148 11.36 -13.21 -8.63
C VAL A 148 11.62 -12.87 -7.16
N THR A 149 11.88 -11.63 -6.77
CA THR A 149 12.21 -11.29 -5.38
C THR A 149 11.76 -9.89 -5.02
N LEU A 150 11.43 -9.68 -3.75
CA LEU A 150 11.32 -8.36 -3.15
C LEU A 150 12.72 -7.90 -2.77
N ASP A 151 13.11 -6.70 -3.20
CA ASP A 151 14.40 -6.13 -2.84
C ASP A 151 14.50 -5.84 -1.34
N ASN A 152 15.72 -5.95 -0.81
CA ASN A 152 15.96 -5.76 0.62
C ASN A 152 15.68 -4.33 1.09
N TYR A 153 15.95 -3.34 0.25
CA TYR A 153 15.70 -1.94 0.58
C TYR A 153 14.21 -1.67 0.84
N THR A 154 13.33 -2.13 -0.06
CA THR A 154 11.88 -2.03 0.12
C THR A 154 11.39 -2.81 1.34
N LYS A 155 11.90 -4.03 1.53
CA LYS A 155 11.57 -4.86 2.69
C LYS A 155 11.94 -4.19 4.01
N GLU A 156 13.15 -3.63 4.12
CA GLU A 156 13.62 -2.93 5.31
C GLU A 156 12.81 -1.64 5.55
N ALA A 157 12.51 -0.87 4.51
CA ALA A 157 11.70 0.33 4.61
C ALA A 157 10.30 0.03 5.17
N ILE A 158 9.61 -0.99 4.62
CA ILE A 158 8.30 -1.43 5.13
C ILE A 158 8.43 -1.88 6.59
N THR A 159 9.45 -2.66 6.92
CA THR A 159 9.66 -3.16 8.28
C THR A 159 9.86 -2.01 9.28
N LYS A 160 10.72 -1.05 8.95
CA LYS A 160 10.97 0.13 9.79
C LYS A 160 9.72 0.99 9.98
N CYS A 161 8.94 1.21 8.89
CA CYS A 161 7.80 2.11 8.93
C CYS A 161 6.57 1.50 9.59
N LEU A 162 6.28 0.23 9.35
CA LEU A 162 5.01 -0.38 9.75
C LEU A 162 5.12 -1.34 10.93
N PHE A 163 6.29 -1.93 11.18
CA PHE A 163 6.50 -2.98 12.18
C PHE A 163 7.48 -2.58 13.31
N SER A 164 7.92 -1.33 13.35
CA SER A 164 8.81 -0.82 14.39
C SER A 164 8.27 0.45 15.01
N THR A 165 8.54 0.63 16.30
CA THR A 165 8.32 1.89 17.04
C THR A 165 9.54 2.81 17.04
N GLU A 166 10.67 2.32 16.53
CA GLU A 166 11.89 3.09 16.41
C GLU A 166 11.77 4.21 15.38
N MET A 167 12.51 5.28 15.57
CA MET A 167 12.62 6.32 14.56
C MET A 167 13.23 5.74 13.28
N ILE A 168 12.67 6.08 12.13
CA ILE A 168 13.16 5.61 10.82
C ILE A 168 14.63 6.02 10.61
N GLY A 169 15.04 7.18 11.15
CA GLY A 169 16.37 7.72 10.98
C GLY A 169 16.64 8.21 9.56
N ASP A 170 17.90 8.22 9.17
CA ASP A 170 18.32 8.61 7.84
C ASP A 170 17.88 7.57 6.79
N ILE A 171 17.38 8.05 5.65
CA ILE A 171 17.04 7.20 4.51
C ILE A 171 18.28 7.11 3.62
N SER A 172 18.86 5.92 3.57
CA SER A 172 19.99 5.64 2.67
C SER A 172 19.52 5.54 1.22
N ALA A 173 20.41 5.84 0.26
CA ALA A 173 20.15 5.56 -1.14
C ALA A 173 20.05 4.06 -1.39
N CYS A 174 19.13 3.65 -2.28
CA CYS A 174 19.09 2.27 -2.73
C CYS A 174 20.34 1.95 -3.55
N SER A 175 21.02 0.84 -3.27
CA SER A 175 22.24 0.43 -3.95
C SER A 175 22.00 -0.15 -5.35
N GLU A 176 20.78 -0.59 -5.62
CA GLU A 176 20.42 -1.27 -6.85
C GLU A 176 19.09 -0.76 -7.40
N TYR A 177 18.90 -0.87 -8.69
CA TYR A 177 17.61 -0.60 -9.34
C TYR A 177 17.40 -1.54 -10.53
N THR A 178 16.17 -1.68 -10.98
CA THR A 178 15.86 -2.41 -12.22
C THR A 178 15.40 -1.44 -13.31
N LYS A 179 15.81 -1.67 -14.54
CA LYS A 179 15.38 -0.91 -15.73
C LYS A 179 14.12 -1.47 -16.37
N ILE A 180 13.58 -2.54 -15.82
CA ILE A 180 12.43 -3.23 -16.40
C ILE A 180 11.17 -2.46 -16.06
N GLU A 181 10.41 -2.08 -17.09
CA GLU A 181 9.07 -1.51 -16.89
C GLU A 181 8.18 -2.55 -16.23
N TRP A 182 7.51 -2.18 -15.15
CA TRP A 182 6.67 -3.07 -14.35
C TRP A 182 5.56 -3.78 -15.15
N ARG A 183 5.15 -3.23 -16.32
CA ARG A 183 4.14 -3.81 -17.21
C ARG A 183 4.65 -4.97 -18.06
N ASN A 184 5.95 -4.98 -18.34
CA ASN A 184 6.58 -5.91 -19.28
C ASN A 184 7.58 -6.85 -18.60
N VAL A 185 7.41 -7.09 -17.30
CA VAL A 185 8.33 -7.95 -16.55
C VAL A 185 8.11 -9.40 -16.92
N ASP A 186 9.16 -10.06 -17.44
CA ASP A 186 9.19 -11.52 -17.47
C ASP A 186 9.05 -12.05 -16.04
N LYS A 187 8.11 -12.98 -15.85
CA LYS A 187 7.81 -13.57 -14.54
C LYS A 187 9.01 -14.26 -13.90
N ASN A 188 10.01 -14.61 -14.69
CA ASN A 188 11.12 -15.48 -14.32
C ASN A 188 12.47 -14.76 -14.23
N GLU A 189 12.59 -13.50 -14.67
CA GLU A 189 13.88 -12.82 -14.71
C GLU A 189 13.77 -11.35 -14.30
N ILE A 190 14.59 -10.96 -13.30
CA ILE A 190 14.86 -9.55 -12.96
C ILE A 190 16.37 -9.33 -13.04
N LYS A 191 16.77 -8.33 -13.83
CA LYS A 191 18.16 -7.86 -13.86
C LYS A 191 18.29 -6.64 -12.96
N TRP A 192 18.99 -6.80 -11.87
CA TRP A 192 19.37 -5.70 -10.99
C TRP A 192 20.60 -4.99 -11.53
N VAL A 193 20.63 -3.68 -11.41
CA VAL A 193 21.73 -2.82 -11.84
C VAL A 193 22.21 -2.04 -10.62
N ASN A 194 23.53 -2.06 -10.39
CA ASN A 194 24.14 -1.28 -9.32
C ASN A 194 23.87 0.22 -9.53
N ASN A 195 23.47 0.89 -8.45
CA ASN A 195 23.27 2.32 -8.46
C ASN A 195 24.61 3.05 -8.33
N ILE A 196 25.21 3.39 -9.46
CA ILE A 196 26.42 4.20 -9.54
C ILE A 196 26.03 5.63 -9.94
N GLY A 197 26.01 6.55 -8.97
CA GLY A 197 25.92 7.97 -9.25
C GLY A 197 24.61 8.70 -8.95
N TYR A 198 23.60 8.05 -8.40
CA TYR A 198 22.45 8.77 -7.84
C TYR A 198 22.73 9.13 -6.39
N ARG A 199 22.77 10.43 -6.08
CA ARG A 199 22.73 10.92 -4.70
C ARG A 199 21.29 11.20 -4.34
N LEU A 200 20.86 10.76 -3.17
CA LEU A 200 19.69 11.32 -2.52
C LEU A 200 19.97 12.82 -2.31
N VAL A 201 19.20 13.66 -3.00
CA VAL A 201 19.12 15.06 -2.60
C VAL A 201 18.35 15.05 -1.29
N GLN A 202 18.99 15.43 -0.20
CA GLN A 202 18.30 15.69 1.06
C GLN A 202 17.28 16.81 0.80
N GLY A 203 16.06 16.43 0.53
CA GLY A 203 14.93 17.31 0.58
C GLY A 203 14.37 17.26 1.99
N ASN A 204 14.11 18.40 2.59
CA ASN A 204 13.30 18.49 3.79
C ASN A 204 11.85 18.12 3.42
N GLY A 205 11.64 16.88 3.04
CA GLY A 205 10.32 16.32 2.79
C GLY A 205 9.56 16.30 4.11
N ILE A 206 8.62 17.21 4.27
CA ILE A 206 7.59 17.10 5.28
C ILE A 206 6.67 15.99 4.79
N VAL A 207 6.74 14.83 5.41
CA VAL A 207 5.79 13.73 5.26
C VAL A 207 4.81 13.79 6.41
#